data_be669ee9d1370bc34246f2cee71875f1
#
_entry.id   be669ee9d1370bc34246f2cee71875f1
#
_cell.length_a   1.000
_cell.length_b   1.000
_cell.length_c   1.000
_cell.angle_alpha   90.00
_cell.angle_beta   90.00
_cell.angle_gamma   90.00
#
_symmetry.space_group_name_H-M   'P 1'
#
loop_
_entity.id
_entity.type
_entity.pdbx_description
1 polymer ?
#
loop_
_entity_poly.entity_id
_entity_poly.type
_entity_poly.pdbx_seq_one_letter_code
_entity_poly.pdbx_strand_id
1 'polypeptide(L)'
;MHSGMKKPFEQVITDHGFTVLRVCRAVLGQHDAEDAWSETFLAALAAYPSLDDGANVQAWLVTIAHRKAIDVVRAGKRHAITVAELPDGESQLGIPGARDQDLWSAVAALPDKQRQAVAYHYVAGLPHAEVAAILGGTPDAARRAAADGIASLRKSNAAPQFLKGAAPELFIGAAPELLKGQDK
;
A
#
# COMPACT_ATOMS: atom_id res chain seq x y z
N MET A 1 6.63 8.84 -35.21
CA MET A 1 7.44 8.87 -33.96
C MET A 1 6.77 9.81 -32.99
N HIS A 2 5.84 9.30 -32.18
CA HIS A 2 5.30 10.07 -31.05
C HIS A 2 6.22 9.80 -29.85
N SER A 3 7.20 10.67 -29.67
CA SER A 3 7.87 10.81 -28.39
C SER A 3 6.83 11.40 -27.44
N GLY A 4 6.04 10.55 -26.83
CA GLY A 4 5.09 10.96 -25.81
C GLY A 4 5.92 11.55 -24.67
N MET A 5 5.81 12.86 -24.46
CA MET A 5 6.49 13.54 -23.38
C MET A 5 6.05 12.89 -22.06
N LYS A 6 6.97 12.22 -21.39
CA LYS A 6 6.73 11.57 -20.09
C LYS A 6 6.08 12.57 -19.15
N LYS A 7 5.04 12.16 -18.42
CA LYS A 7 4.38 13.04 -17.45
C LYS A 7 5.40 13.55 -16.43
N PRO A 8 5.30 14.81 -15.97
CA PRO A 8 6.08 15.28 -14.84
C PRO A 8 5.89 14.36 -13.62
N PHE A 9 6.93 14.12 -12.84
CA PHE A 9 6.84 13.20 -11.70
C PHE A 9 5.84 13.66 -10.63
N GLU A 10 5.66 14.96 -10.48
CA GLU A 10 4.64 15.57 -9.61
C GLU A 10 3.23 15.10 -9.99
N GLN A 11 2.96 14.95 -11.28
CA GLN A 11 1.70 14.40 -11.76
C GLN A 11 1.54 12.92 -11.40
N VAL A 12 2.64 12.16 -11.42
CA VAL A 12 2.64 10.75 -10.98
C VAL A 12 2.29 10.65 -9.49
N ILE A 13 2.83 11.54 -8.65
CA ILE A 13 2.50 11.60 -7.23
C ILE A 13 1.02 11.94 -7.04
N THR A 14 0.50 12.92 -7.79
CA THR A 14 -0.90 13.34 -7.73
C THR A 14 -1.84 12.19 -8.14
N ASP A 15 -1.52 11.50 -9.24
CA ASP A 15 -2.38 10.46 -9.81
C ASP A 15 -2.37 9.17 -8.96
N HIS A 16 -1.25 8.82 -8.34
CA HIS A 16 -1.05 7.50 -7.72
C HIS A 16 -0.72 7.54 -6.22
N GLY A 17 -0.35 8.70 -5.68
CA GLY A 17 0.16 8.83 -4.30
C GLY A 17 -0.81 8.31 -3.26
N PHE A 18 -2.08 8.64 -3.40
CA PHE A 18 -3.12 8.18 -2.49
C PHE A 18 -3.32 6.65 -2.54
N THR A 19 -3.35 6.07 -3.73
CA THR A 19 -3.48 4.62 -3.92
C THR A 19 -2.30 3.87 -3.28
N VAL A 20 -1.07 4.36 -3.51
CA VAL A 20 0.14 3.76 -2.93
C VAL A 20 0.12 3.86 -1.40
N LEU A 21 -0.31 4.99 -0.83
CA LEU A 21 -0.43 5.14 0.63
C LEU A 21 -1.40 4.12 1.23
N ARG A 22 -2.54 3.90 0.57
CA ARG A 22 -3.52 2.91 1.01
C ARG A 22 -2.99 1.49 0.93
N VAL A 23 -2.23 1.19 -0.11
CA VAL A 23 -1.54 -0.10 -0.24
C VAL A 23 -0.55 -0.28 0.91
N CYS A 24 0.28 0.72 1.21
CA CYS A 24 1.20 0.68 2.35
C CYS A 24 0.46 0.46 3.67
N ARG A 25 -0.65 1.17 3.91
CA ARG A 25 -1.47 1.00 5.12
C ARG A 25 -2.09 -0.40 5.23
N ALA A 26 -2.56 -0.96 4.12
CA ALA A 26 -3.10 -2.31 4.10
C ALA A 26 -2.04 -3.39 4.40
N VAL A 27 -0.81 -3.19 3.95
CA VAL A 27 0.27 -4.17 4.09
C VAL A 27 1.02 -4.05 5.42
N LEU A 28 1.31 -2.81 5.85
CA LEU A 28 2.17 -2.52 7.01
C LEU A 28 1.41 -2.05 8.25
N GLY A 29 0.13 -1.65 8.09
CA GLY A 29 -0.59 -0.92 9.12
C GLY A 29 -0.30 0.59 9.05
N GLN A 30 -0.91 1.35 9.97
CA GLN A 30 -0.87 2.81 9.90
C GLN A 30 0.49 3.41 10.28
N HIS A 31 1.20 2.77 11.19
CA HIS A 31 2.44 3.32 11.77
C HIS A 31 3.57 3.43 10.76
N ASP A 32 3.83 2.37 10.00
CA ASP A 32 4.95 2.31 9.05
C ASP A 32 4.58 2.72 7.62
N ALA A 33 3.30 2.98 7.36
CA ALA A 33 2.80 3.20 6.02
C ALA A 33 3.31 4.51 5.39
N GLU A 34 3.42 5.58 6.17
CA GLU A 34 3.84 6.89 5.67
C GLU A 34 5.33 6.92 5.35
N ASP A 35 6.14 6.26 6.17
CA ASP A 35 7.57 6.10 5.90
C ASP A 35 7.80 5.24 4.66
N ALA A 36 7.11 4.12 4.54
CA ALA A 36 7.19 3.26 3.35
C ALA A 36 6.70 3.98 2.08
N TRP A 37 5.68 4.83 2.19
CA TRP A 37 5.19 5.67 1.10
C TRP A 37 6.26 6.68 0.66
N SER A 38 6.85 7.40 1.62
CA SER A 38 7.91 8.39 1.36
C SER A 38 9.12 7.74 0.69
N GLU A 39 9.60 6.62 1.22
CA GLU A 39 10.70 5.84 0.67
C GLU A 39 10.37 5.29 -0.73
N THR A 40 9.11 4.93 -0.99
CA THR A 40 8.65 4.48 -2.31
C THR A 40 8.78 5.60 -3.33
N PHE A 41 8.30 6.81 -3.01
CA PHE A 41 8.35 7.93 -3.95
C PHE A 41 9.74 8.51 -4.13
N LEU A 42 10.60 8.47 -3.11
CA LEU A 42 12.02 8.82 -3.26
C LEU A 42 12.74 7.84 -4.22
N ALA A 43 12.53 6.55 -4.06
CA ALA A 43 13.09 5.54 -4.96
C ALA A 43 12.50 5.65 -6.38
N ALA A 44 11.20 5.92 -6.47
CA ALA A 44 10.52 6.11 -7.73
C ALA A 44 11.03 7.35 -8.47
N LEU A 45 11.23 8.48 -7.80
CA LEU A 45 11.78 9.70 -8.40
C LEU A 45 13.13 9.45 -9.07
N ALA A 46 14.01 8.73 -8.38
CA ALA A 46 15.33 8.38 -8.91
C ALA A 46 15.28 7.45 -10.13
N ALA A 47 14.31 6.51 -10.15
CA ALA A 47 14.19 5.51 -11.22
C ALA A 47 13.26 5.94 -12.38
N TYR A 48 12.45 6.98 -12.19
CA TYR A 48 11.44 7.41 -13.15
C TYR A 48 12.00 7.77 -14.53
N PRO A 49 13.16 8.44 -14.66
CA PRO A 49 13.73 8.73 -15.97
C PRO A 49 13.98 7.48 -16.83
N SER A 50 14.28 6.35 -16.20
CA SER A 50 14.59 5.08 -16.87
C SER A 50 13.35 4.17 -17.07
N LEU A 51 12.17 4.59 -16.60
CA LEU A 51 10.95 3.83 -16.79
C LEU A 51 10.50 3.91 -18.25
N ASP A 52 10.07 2.81 -18.85
CA ASP A 52 9.53 2.81 -20.23
C ASP A 52 8.23 3.62 -20.32
N ASP A 53 8.05 4.35 -21.41
CA ASP A 53 6.87 5.21 -21.65
C ASP A 53 5.54 4.44 -21.67
N GLY A 54 5.57 3.15 -22.02
CA GLY A 54 4.41 2.26 -22.03
C GLY A 54 4.19 1.47 -20.75
N ALA A 55 5.01 1.67 -19.72
CA ALA A 55 4.91 0.91 -18.48
C ALA A 55 3.63 1.27 -17.69
N ASN A 56 3.06 0.26 -17.01
CA ASN A 56 2.03 0.50 -16.01
C ASN A 56 2.66 1.15 -14.77
N VAL A 57 2.57 2.49 -14.69
CA VAL A 57 3.16 3.29 -13.60
C VAL A 57 2.64 2.84 -12.25
N GLN A 58 1.36 2.51 -12.13
CA GLN A 58 0.77 2.07 -10.86
C GLN A 58 1.33 0.73 -10.40
N ALA A 59 1.44 -0.26 -11.29
CA ALA A 59 2.05 -1.55 -10.98
C ALA A 59 3.53 -1.40 -10.62
N TRP A 60 4.24 -0.53 -11.31
CA TRP A 60 5.64 -0.21 -11.03
C TRP A 60 5.80 0.42 -9.64
N LEU A 61 4.97 1.40 -9.27
CA LEU A 61 4.99 2.01 -7.93
C LEU A 61 4.64 1.00 -6.83
N VAL A 62 3.63 0.14 -7.05
CA VAL A 62 3.28 -0.92 -6.11
C VAL A 62 4.42 -1.94 -5.96
N THR A 63 5.17 -2.21 -7.03
CA THR A 63 6.36 -3.06 -6.96
C THR A 63 7.45 -2.47 -6.06
N ILE A 64 7.67 -1.16 -6.15
CA ILE A 64 8.64 -0.46 -5.27
C ILE A 64 8.11 -0.47 -3.83
N ALA A 65 6.84 -0.14 -3.63
CA ALA A 65 6.20 -0.15 -2.31
C ALA A 65 6.26 -1.54 -1.65
N HIS A 66 6.04 -2.61 -2.42
CA HIS A 66 6.17 -3.98 -1.94
C HIS A 66 7.58 -4.28 -1.41
N ARG A 67 8.62 -3.88 -2.14
CA ARG A 67 10.01 -4.06 -1.69
C ARG A 67 10.30 -3.29 -0.42
N LYS A 68 9.86 -2.05 -0.34
CA LYS A 68 9.99 -1.22 0.88
C LYS A 68 9.24 -1.83 2.07
N ALA A 69 8.03 -2.32 1.85
CA ALA A 69 7.26 -3.01 2.88
C ALA A 69 7.96 -4.28 3.41
N ILE A 70 8.55 -5.07 2.53
CA ILE A 70 9.33 -6.25 2.95
C ILE A 70 10.53 -5.83 3.79
N ASP A 71 11.23 -4.76 3.42
CA ASP A 71 12.39 -4.25 4.16
C ASP A 71 11.99 -3.79 5.56
N VAL A 72 10.86 -3.10 5.70
CA VAL A 72 10.30 -2.68 7.01
C VAL A 72 9.97 -3.90 7.88
N VAL A 73 9.26 -4.90 7.33
CA VAL A 73 8.91 -6.12 8.07
C VAL A 73 10.17 -6.89 8.51
N ARG A 74 11.17 -6.98 7.64
CA ARG A 74 12.45 -7.64 7.99
C ARG A 74 13.22 -6.88 9.05
N ALA A 75 13.23 -5.55 9.01
CA ALA A 75 13.85 -4.72 10.03
C ALA A 75 13.14 -4.87 11.38
N GLY A 76 11.82 -4.84 11.41
CA GLY A 76 11.01 -5.06 12.60
C GLY A 76 11.24 -6.42 13.25
N LYS A 77 11.29 -7.49 12.45
CA LYS A 77 11.61 -8.84 12.96
C LYS A 77 13.01 -8.93 13.56
N ARG A 78 14.01 -8.28 12.96
CA ARG A 78 15.38 -8.24 13.53
C ARG A 78 15.42 -7.45 14.85
N HIS A 79 14.69 -6.33 14.92
CA HIS A 79 14.63 -5.52 16.14
C HIS A 79 13.92 -6.24 17.27
N ALA A 80 12.84 -6.96 17.00
CA ALA A 80 12.11 -7.76 17.99
C ALA A 80 12.94 -8.90 18.59
N ILE A 81 13.91 -9.45 17.82
CA ILE A 81 14.84 -10.46 18.34
C ILE A 81 15.89 -9.83 19.28
N THR A 82 16.21 -8.55 19.09
CA THR A 82 17.26 -7.85 19.86
C THR A 82 16.70 -7.17 21.11
N VAL A 83 15.41 -6.86 21.16
CA VAL A 83 14.73 -6.15 22.27
C VAL A 83 13.55 -6.99 22.75
N ALA A 84 13.87 -8.07 23.47
CA ALA A 84 12.87 -8.76 24.26
C ALA A 84 12.63 -7.94 25.56
N GLU A 85 11.76 -6.95 25.49
CA GLU A 85 11.16 -6.18 26.61
C GLU A 85 11.15 -4.68 26.35
N LEU A 86 10.10 -4.21 25.67
CA LEU A 86 9.51 -2.89 25.95
C LEU A 86 8.09 -2.91 25.36
N PRO A 87 7.04 -2.54 26.12
CA PRO A 87 5.69 -2.47 25.57
C PRO A 87 5.62 -1.30 24.59
N ASP A 88 5.12 -1.60 23.37
CA ASP A 88 4.82 -0.61 22.35
C ASP A 88 3.85 0.44 22.90
N GLY A 89 4.35 1.64 23.09
CA GLY A 89 3.51 2.79 23.37
C GLY A 89 2.71 3.13 22.10
N GLU A 90 1.42 2.86 22.14
CA GLU A 90 0.47 3.29 21.09
C GLU A 90 0.50 4.82 20.96
N SER A 91 1.10 5.32 19.89
CA SER A 91 0.95 6.71 19.50
C SER A 91 -0.44 6.91 18.88
N GLN A 92 -1.36 7.40 19.68
CA GLN A 92 -2.75 7.68 19.29
C GLN A 92 -2.91 9.08 18.66
N LEU A 93 -2.11 9.45 17.70
CA LEU A 93 -2.30 10.68 16.94
C LEU A 93 -2.96 10.35 15.61
N GLY A 94 -4.28 10.58 15.54
CA GLY A 94 -5.10 10.40 14.35
C GLY A 94 -5.96 9.13 14.39
N ILE A 95 -6.86 9.04 15.36
CA ILE A 95 -7.79 7.91 15.49
C ILE A 95 -8.80 7.96 14.34
N PRO A 96 -8.75 7.04 13.36
CA PRO A 96 -9.92 6.70 12.58
C PRO A 96 -10.98 6.17 13.54
N GLY A 97 -12.27 6.43 13.29
CA GLY A 97 -13.33 5.97 14.17
C GLY A 97 -13.22 4.46 14.48
N ALA A 98 -13.79 3.99 15.58
CA ALA A 98 -13.69 2.60 16.05
C ALA A 98 -13.96 1.54 14.96
N ARG A 99 -14.79 1.86 13.97
CA ARG A 99 -15.06 1.01 12.79
C ARG A 99 -13.87 0.82 11.88
N ASP A 100 -13.00 1.84 11.77
CA ASP A 100 -11.79 1.75 10.94
C ASP A 100 -10.72 0.91 11.63
N GLN A 101 -10.68 0.96 12.96
CA GLN A 101 -9.73 0.16 13.75
C GLN A 101 -10.03 -1.33 13.65
N ASP A 102 -11.31 -1.74 13.69
CA ASP A 102 -11.73 -3.13 13.48
C ASP A 102 -11.36 -3.62 12.08
N LEU A 103 -11.53 -2.77 11.06
CA LEU A 103 -11.16 -3.08 9.69
C LEU A 103 -9.65 -3.32 9.56
N TRP A 104 -8.83 -2.41 10.07
CA TRP A 104 -7.38 -2.54 9.96
C TRP A 104 -6.84 -3.72 10.78
N SER A 105 -7.45 -4.02 11.92
CA SER A 105 -7.13 -5.21 12.71
C SER A 105 -7.47 -6.50 11.94
N ALA A 106 -8.60 -6.54 11.27
CA ALA A 106 -8.98 -7.70 10.45
C ALA A 106 -8.05 -7.88 9.24
N VAL A 107 -7.64 -6.79 8.59
CA VAL A 107 -6.67 -6.83 7.48
C VAL A 107 -5.29 -7.27 7.98
N ALA A 108 -4.84 -6.77 9.12
CA ALA A 108 -3.57 -7.15 9.74
C ALA A 108 -3.53 -8.64 10.15
N ALA A 109 -4.67 -9.23 10.50
CA ALA A 109 -4.80 -10.64 10.86
C ALA A 109 -4.72 -11.59 9.66
N LEU A 110 -4.81 -11.10 8.42
CA LEU A 110 -4.65 -11.92 7.24
C LEU A 110 -3.21 -12.45 7.11
N PRO A 111 -3.01 -13.68 6.63
CA PRO A 111 -1.70 -14.15 6.21
C PRO A 111 -1.07 -13.19 5.18
N ASP A 112 0.25 -12.99 5.24
CA ASP A 112 0.95 -11.97 4.45
C ASP A 112 0.60 -12.00 2.96
N LYS A 113 0.60 -13.19 2.33
CA LYS A 113 0.27 -13.34 0.90
C LYS A 113 -1.18 -12.97 0.58
N GLN A 114 -2.12 -13.31 1.47
CA GLN A 114 -3.53 -12.95 1.29
C GLN A 114 -3.72 -11.45 1.45
N ARG A 115 -3.11 -10.85 2.48
CA ARG A 115 -3.14 -9.41 2.73
C ARG A 115 -2.57 -8.61 1.56
N GLN A 116 -1.41 -9.02 1.04
CA GLN A 116 -0.77 -8.38 -0.11
C GLN A 116 -1.61 -8.55 -1.39
N ALA A 117 -2.11 -9.76 -1.67
CA ALA A 117 -2.95 -9.99 -2.84
C ALA A 117 -4.25 -9.17 -2.80
N VAL A 118 -4.88 -9.06 -1.63
CA VAL A 118 -6.07 -8.22 -1.41
C VAL A 118 -5.72 -6.74 -1.62
N ALA A 119 -4.64 -6.25 -1.05
CA ALA A 119 -4.21 -4.86 -1.20
C ALA A 119 -3.90 -4.50 -2.66
N TYR A 120 -3.14 -5.34 -3.36
CA TYR A 120 -2.71 -5.03 -4.73
C TYR A 120 -3.84 -5.18 -5.75
N HIS A 121 -4.72 -6.16 -5.57
CA HIS A 121 -5.85 -6.33 -6.49
C HIS A 121 -7.00 -5.36 -6.21
N TYR A 122 -7.49 -5.30 -4.98
CA TYR A 122 -8.69 -4.52 -4.66
C TYR A 122 -8.42 -3.05 -4.35
N VAL A 123 -7.27 -2.71 -3.75
CA VAL A 123 -6.93 -1.30 -3.45
C VAL A 123 -6.19 -0.65 -4.61
N ALA A 124 -5.17 -1.33 -5.16
CA ALA A 124 -4.43 -0.80 -6.29
C ALA A 124 -5.07 -1.11 -7.64
N GLY A 125 -6.10 -1.96 -7.72
CA GLY A 125 -6.77 -2.30 -8.97
C GLY A 125 -5.92 -3.08 -9.96
N LEU A 126 -4.85 -3.76 -9.51
CA LEU A 126 -3.96 -4.50 -10.39
C LEU A 126 -4.58 -5.82 -10.85
N PRO A 127 -4.41 -6.20 -12.12
CA PRO A 127 -4.75 -7.53 -12.59
C PRO A 127 -3.99 -8.61 -11.83
N HIS A 128 -4.57 -9.80 -11.67
CA HIS A 128 -3.91 -10.91 -10.95
C HIS A 128 -2.57 -11.32 -11.56
N ALA A 129 -2.36 -11.11 -12.86
CA ALA A 129 -1.07 -11.34 -13.51
C ALA A 129 0.04 -10.41 -12.97
N GLU A 130 -0.27 -9.13 -12.77
CA GLU A 130 0.67 -8.17 -12.19
C GLU A 130 0.88 -8.41 -10.69
N VAL A 131 -0.19 -8.74 -9.95
CA VAL A 131 -0.09 -9.15 -8.55
C VAL A 131 0.83 -10.37 -8.42
N ALA A 132 0.68 -11.36 -9.28
CA ALA A 132 1.54 -12.55 -9.31
C ALA A 132 3.01 -12.20 -9.60
N ALA A 133 3.26 -11.29 -10.53
CA ALA A 133 4.61 -10.81 -10.85
C ALA A 133 5.28 -10.13 -9.64
N ILE A 134 4.51 -9.35 -8.87
CA ILE A 134 5.01 -8.67 -7.66
C ILE A 134 5.28 -9.69 -6.54
N LEU A 135 4.36 -10.62 -6.32
CA LEU A 135 4.44 -11.60 -5.22
C LEU A 135 5.35 -12.82 -5.50
N GLY A 136 5.76 -12.99 -6.76
CA GLY A 136 6.54 -14.16 -7.18
C GLY A 136 5.70 -15.43 -7.21
N GLY A 137 4.77 -15.55 -8.16
CA GLY A 137 3.90 -16.72 -8.28
C GLY A 137 3.15 -16.76 -9.60
N THR A 138 2.02 -17.48 -9.62
CA THR A 138 1.14 -17.57 -10.79
C THR A 138 -0.10 -16.70 -10.61
N PRO A 139 -0.74 -16.25 -11.71
CA PRO A 139 -1.99 -15.50 -11.63
C PRO A 139 -3.10 -16.24 -10.88
N ASP A 140 -3.16 -17.58 -11.00
CA ASP A 140 -4.12 -18.41 -10.27
C ASP A 140 -3.84 -18.45 -8.77
N ALA A 141 -2.58 -18.47 -8.36
CA ALA A 141 -2.21 -18.39 -6.95
C ALA A 141 -2.55 -17.00 -6.38
N ALA A 142 -2.30 -15.92 -7.11
CA ALA A 142 -2.65 -14.56 -6.73
C ALA A 142 -4.18 -14.40 -6.58
N ARG A 143 -4.95 -14.94 -7.55
CA ARG A 143 -6.41 -14.92 -7.50
C ARG A 143 -6.95 -15.68 -6.29
N ARG A 144 -6.42 -16.87 -6.00
CA ARG A 144 -6.83 -17.66 -4.82
C ARG A 144 -6.50 -16.92 -3.53
N ALA A 145 -5.29 -16.39 -3.41
CA ALA A 145 -4.89 -15.62 -2.22
C ALA A 145 -5.79 -14.41 -1.98
N ALA A 146 -6.15 -13.66 -3.03
CA ALA A 146 -7.07 -12.54 -2.94
C ALA A 146 -8.49 -12.98 -2.55
N ALA A 147 -9.00 -14.06 -3.14
CA ALA A 147 -10.32 -14.63 -2.81
C ALA A 147 -10.39 -15.13 -1.37
N ASP A 148 -9.38 -15.86 -0.90
CA ASP A 148 -9.29 -16.36 0.47
C ASP A 148 -9.19 -15.19 1.48
N GLY A 149 -8.42 -14.15 1.15
CA GLY A 149 -8.33 -12.93 1.95
C GLY A 149 -9.68 -12.23 2.11
N ILE A 150 -10.41 -12.03 1.00
CA ILE A 150 -11.76 -11.44 1.05
C ILE A 150 -12.74 -12.35 1.80
N ALA A 151 -12.66 -13.67 1.64
CA ALA A 151 -13.49 -14.61 2.39
C ALA A 151 -13.24 -14.51 3.90
N SER A 152 -11.99 -14.35 4.32
CA SER A 152 -11.62 -14.13 5.72
C SER A 152 -12.13 -12.79 6.25
N LEU A 153 -12.01 -11.71 5.47
CA LEU A 153 -12.57 -10.40 5.83
C LEU A 153 -14.10 -10.40 5.92
N ARG A 154 -14.79 -11.22 5.10
CA ARG A 154 -16.24 -11.38 5.20
C ARG A 154 -16.63 -12.06 6.52
N LYS A 155 -15.88 -13.04 6.97
CA LYS A 155 -16.13 -13.73 8.26
C LYS A 155 -15.98 -12.77 9.45
N SER A 156 -15.05 -11.82 9.38
CA SER A 156 -14.87 -10.76 10.39
C SER A 156 -15.76 -9.54 10.18
N ASN A 157 -16.70 -9.59 9.23
CA ASN A 157 -17.59 -8.47 8.86
C ASN A 157 -16.86 -7.20 8.34
N ALA A 158 -15.58 -7.31 8.01
CA ALA A 158 -14.73 -6.21 7.57
C ALA A 158 -14.72 -6.00 6.03
N ALA A 159 -15.10 -7.01 5.24
CA ALA A 159 -15.03 -6.95 3.78
C ALA A 159 -15.84 -5.79 3.16
N PRO A 160 -17.09 -5.48 3.59
CA PRO A 160 -17.84 -4.37 3.01
C PRO A 160 -17.18 -3.02 3.24
N GLN A 161 -16.54 -2.84 4.40
CA GLN A 161 -15.82 -1.61 4.75
C GLN A 161 -14.53 -1.49 3.96
N PHE A 162 -13.78 -2.59 3.82
CA PHE A 162 -12.57 -2.64 3.02
C PHE A 162 -12.83 -2.31 1.54
N LEU A 163 -13.87 -2.91 0.95
CA LEU A 163 -14.22 -2.68 -0.44
C LEU A 163 -14.81 -1.27 -0.68
N LYS A 164 -15.57 -0.73 0.27
CA LYS A 164 -16.04 0.67 0.24
C LYS A 164 -14.88 1.65 0.39
N GLY A 165 -13.95 1.39 1.29
CA GLY A 165 -12.72 2.17 1.42
C GLY A 165 -11.79 2.04 0.21
N ALA A 166 -11.99 1.05 -0.67
CA ALA A 166 -11.35 0.96 -1.97
C ALA A 166 -11.91 1.99 -2.98
N ALA A 167 -13.12 2.52 -2.77
CA ALA A 167 -13.65 3.62 -3.57
C ALA A 167 -12.99 4.96 -3.17
N PRO A 168 -12.57 5.80 -4.13
CA PRO A 168 -11.81 7.03 -3.86
C PRO A 168 -12.57 8.09 -3.04
N GLU A 169 -13.86 7.93 -2.84
CA GLU A 169 -14.75 8.99 -2.32
C GLU A 169 -14.76 9.13 -0.79
N LEU A 170 -14.25 8.15 -0.04
CA LEU A 170 -14.34 8.14 1.43
C LEU A 170 -13.15 8.73 2.18
N PHE A 171 -12.11 9.17 1.47
CA PHE A 171 -10.88 9.72 2.05
C PHE A 171 -10.61 11.18 1.72
N ILE A 172 -11.62 11.95 1.27
CA ILE A 172 -11.47 13.40 0.99
C ILE A 172 -11.20 14.22 2.28
N GLY A 173 -11.22 13.61 3.45
CA GLY A 173 -10.98 14.29 4.72
C GLY A 173 -9.54 14.37 5.24
N ALA A 174 -8.59 13.73 4.58
CA ALA A 174 -7.20 13.76 4.99
C ALA A 174 -6.24 13.88 3.80
N ALA A 175 -6.40 14.94 3.02
CA ALA A 175 -5.31 15.39 2.16
C ALA A 175 -4.18 15.85 3.09
N PRO A 176 -2.96 15.30 2.99
CA PRO A 176 -1.87 15.79 3.80
C PRO A 176 -1.58 17.23 3.39
N GLU A 177 -1.59 18.13 4.35
CA GLU A 177 -1.08 19.50 4.23
C GLU A 177 0.42 19.55 3.87
N LEU A 178 1.03 18.41 3.60
CA LEU A 178 2.45 18.22 3.32
C LEU A 178 2.90 18.78 1.96
N LEU A 179 1.98 19.21 1.09
CA LEU A 179 2.32 19.84 -0.19
C LEU A 179 2.21 21.37 -0.19
N LYS A 180 1.90 22.01 0.94
CA LYS A 180 1.75 23.48 1.05
C LYS A 180 2.92 24.19 1.71
N GLY A 181 4.10 23.65 1.70
CA GLY A 181 5.20 24.26 2.42
C GLY A 181 6.50 24.36 1.67
N GLN A 182 6.54 24.99 0.49
CA GLN A 182 7.78 25.60 -0.03
C GLN A 182 7.47 26.59 -1.17
N ASP A 183 6.83 27.70 -0.80
CA ASP A 183 6.98 28.95 -1.54
C ASP A 183 7.22 30.06 -0.52
N LYS A 184 8.48 30.27 -0.22
CA LYS A 184 9.07 31.57 0.18
C LYS A 184 10.58 31.49 0.04
#